data_3f0c139b1832cd250d50592a36809aed
#
_entry.id   3f0c139b1832cd250d50592a36809aed
#
_cell.length_a   1.000
_cell.length_b   1.000
_cell.length_c   1.000
_cell.angle_alpha   90.00
_cell.angle_beta   90.00
_cell.angle_gamma   90.00
#
_symmetry.space_group_name_H-M   'P 1'
#
loop_
_entity.id
_entity.type
_entity.pdbx_description
1 polymer ?
#
loop_
_entity_poly.entity_id
_entity_poly.type
_entity_poly.pdbx_seq_one_letter_code
_entity_poly.pdbx_strand_id
1 'polypeptide(L)'
;MEDLANKYIEFKNINCEIYSVSCDTHFVHKAWHDTSKTIKKIQYPMLADPTATLAKDFDVYIEADGLAERGTFIINPEGKIVAYEVIAGNVGRNADELLRRVQASQFVYEHGDEVCPAKWKPGEKTLKPSLDLVGMI
;
A
#
# COMPACT_ATOMS: atom_id res chain seq x y z
N MET A 1 -10.55 3.44 1.94
CA MET A 1 -9.88 4.45 2.80
C MET A 1 -10.21 4.24 4.28
N GLU A 2 -11.47 4.01 4.66
CA GLU A 2 -11.83 3.78 6.08
C GLU A 2 -11.11 2.57 6.68
N ASP A 3 -11.10 1.43 5.98
CA ASP A 3 -10.40 0.21 6.41
C ASP A 3 -8.93 0.48 6.71
N LEU A 4 -8.26 1.22 5.83
CA LEU A 4 -6.88 1.64 6.01
C LEU A 4 -6.71 2.63 7.19
N ALA A 5 -7.66 3.55 7.37
CA ALA A 5 -7.63 4.47 8.50
C ALA A 5 -7.76 3.74 9.85
N ASN A 6 -8.58 2.69 9.91
CA ASN A 6 -8.74 1.86 11.11
C ASN A 6 -7.46 1.08 11.45
N LYS A 7 -6.61 0.79 10.45
CA LYS A 7 -5.34 0.06 10.61
C LYS A 7 -4.11 0.97 10.72
N TYR A 8 -4.27 2.28 10.61
CA TYR A 8 -3.13 3.21 10.52
C TYR A 8 -2.13 3.07 11.67
N ILE A 9 -2.60 2.89 12.88
CA ILE A 9 -1.73 2.70 14.06
C ILE A 9 -0.87 1.43 13.95
N GLU A 10 -1.42 0.35 13.37
CA GLU A 10 -0.67 -0.89 13.14
C GLU A 10 0.47 -0.67 12.14
N PHE A 11 0.23 0.10 11.07
CA PHE A 11 1.29 0.49 10.14
C PHE A 11 2.35 1.38 10.81
N LYS A 12 1.94 2.35 11.61
CA LYS A 12 2.86 3.20 12.38
C LYS A 12 3.74 2.40 13.33
N ASN A 13 3.19 1.41 14.01
CA ASN A 13 3.92 0.55 14.95
C ASN A 13 5.02 -0.29 14.28
N ILE A 14 4.93 -0.50 12.98
CA ILE A 14 5.96 -1.17 12.18
C ILE A 14 6.79 -0.18 11.34
N ASN A 15 6.83 1.11 11.71
CA ASN A 15 7.55 2.17 11.01
C ASN A 15 7.17 2.29 9.52
N CYS A 16 5.91 2.04 9.18
CA CYS A 16 5.38 2.24 7.84
C CYS A 16 4.48 3.48 7.82
N GLU A 17 4.80 4.45 6.98
CA GLU A 17 3.96 5.63 6.75
C GLU A 17 3.03 5.36 5.56
N ILE A 18 1.82 5.93 5.63
CA ILE A 18 0.80 5.82 4.60
C ILE A 18 0.57 7.20 3.97
N TYR A 19 0.48 7.22 2.67
CA TYR A 19 0.01 8.37 1.89
C TYR A 19 -1.13 7.94 0.99
N SER A 20 -2.24 8.69 0.99
CA SER A 20 -3.25 8.58 -0.07
C SER A 20 -3.05 9.70 -1.08
N VAL A 21 -3.23 9.38 -2.34
CA VAL A 21 -3.07 10.33 -3.46
C VAL A 21 -4.33 10.30 -4.31
N SER A 22 -4.80 11.45 -4.76
CA SER A 22 -5.81 11.55 -5.81
C SER A 22 -5.58 12.76 -6.69
N CYS A 23 -6.14 12.74 -7.90
CA CYS A 23 -6.04 13.84 -8.87
C CYS A 23 -6.82 15.11 -8.45
N ASP A 24 -7.39 15.14 -7.26
CA ASP A 24 -8.08 16.28 -6.69
C ASP A 24 -7.12 17.33 -6.13
N THR A 25 -7.64 18.52 -5.83
CA THR A 25 -6.89 19.56 -5.13
C THR A 25 -6.93 19.35 -3.61
N HIS A 26 -5.98 19.96 -2.91
CA HIS A 26 -5.97 19.95 -1.44
C HIS A 26 -7.22 20.63 -0.83
N PHE A 27 -7.86 21.56 -1.53
CA PHE A 27 -9.13 22.16 -1.11
C PHE A 27 -10.26 21.12 -1.11
N VAL A 28 -10.31 20.27 -2.14
CA VAL A 28 -11.28 19.17 -2.24
C VAL A 28 -11.03 18.15 -1.13
N HIS A 29 -9.77 17.77 -0.89
CA HIS A 29 -9.41 16.87 0.21
C HIS A 29 -9.84 17.41 1.57
N LYS A 30 -9.59 18.71 1.83
CA LYS A 30 -10.03 19.34 3.08
C LYS A 30 -11.54 19.31 3.21
N ALA A 31 -12.28 19.72 2.19
CA ALA A 31 -13.73 19.70 2.20
C ALA A 31 -14.29 18.28 2.45
N TRP A 32 -13.70 17.29 1.78
CA TRP A 32 -14.08 15.89 1.94
C TRP A 32 -13.79 15.37 3.36
N HIS A 33 -12.61 15.67 3.89
CA HIS A 33 -12.25 15.32 5.25
C HIS A 33 -13.20 15.96 6.29
N ASP A 34 -13.57 17.23 6.11
CA ASP A 34 -14.40 17.95 7.05
C ASP A 34 -15.88 17.50 7.03
N THR A 35 -16.38 17.06 5.87
CA THR A 35 -17.80 16.75 5.67
C THR A 35 -18.14 15.26 5.74
N SER A 36 -17.19 14.37 5.44
CA SER A 36 -17.44 12.93 5.43
C SER A 36 -17.14 12.30 6.79
N LYS A 37 -18.11 11.62 7.38
CA LYS A 37 -17.95 10.88 8.65
C LYS A 37 -16.86 9.79 8.55
N THR A 38 -16.67 9.21 7.37
CA THR A 38 -15.70 8.15 7.11
C THR A 38 -14.31 8.72 6.89
N ILE A 39 -14.19 9.71 6.01
CA ILE A 39 -12.89 10.29 5.63
C ILE A 39 -12.29 11.11 6.78
N LYS A 40 -13.12 11.68 7.65
CA LYS A 40 -12.69 12.36 8.88
C LYS A 40 -11.85 11.48 9.83
N LYS A 41 -11.94 10.14 9.69
CA LYS A 41 -11.13 9.20 10.48
C LYS A 41 -9.68 9.10 9.98
N ILE A 42 -9.37 9.59 8.80
CA ILE A 42 -8.04 9.51 8.19
C ILE A 42 -7.07 10.42 8.95
N GLN A 43 -5.97 9.85 9.44
CA GLN A 43 -4.90 10.57 10.13
C GLN A 43 -3.60 10.63 9.32
N TYR A 44 -3.50 9.86 8.24
CA TYR A 44 -2.37 9.90 7.31
C TYR A 44 -2.53 10.99 6.27
N PRO A 45 -1.43 11.50 5.69
CA PRO A 45 -1.47 12.57 4.68
C PRO A 45 -2.30 12.19 3.45
N MET A 46 -3.10 13.13 2.98
CA MET A 46 -3.83 13.07 1.72
C MET A 46 -3.15 14.03 0.72
N LEU A 47 -2.41 13.49 -0.23
CA LEU A 47 -1.65 14.25 -1.22
C LEU A 47 -2.52 14.59 -2.43
N ALA A 48 -2.46 15.84 -2.82
CA ALA A 48 -3.13 16.36 -4.02
C ALA A 48 -2.24 16.22 -5.25
N ASP A 49 -2.75 15.63 -6.32
CA ASP A 49 -2.07 15.46 -7.61
C ASP A 49 -2.92 16.00 -8.77
N PRO A 50 -3.31 17.30 -8.75
CA PRO A 50 -4.23 17.86 -9.75
C PRO A 50 -3.66 17.89 -11.17
N THR A 51 -2.35 17.77 -11.34
CA THR A 51 -1.68 17.63 -12.63
C THR A 51 -1.52 16.19 -13.10
N ALA A 52 -1.96 15.25 -12.27
CA ALA A 52 -1.82 13.80 -12.46
C ALA A 52 -0.35 13.36 -12.68
N THR A 53 0.61 14.09 -12.12
CA THR A 53 2.03 13.77 -12.26
C THR A 53 2.35 12.44 -11.60
N LEU A 54 1.97 12.27 -10.33
CA LEU A 54 2.17 10.99 -9.62
C LEU A 54 1.37 9.86 -10.25
N ALA A 55 0.10 10.11 -10.61
CA ALA A 55 -0.73 9.10 -11.23
C ALA A 55 -0.14 8.58 -12.56
N LYS A 56 0.50 9.44 -13.34
CA LYS A 56 1.20 9.07 -14.58
C LYS A 56 2.52 8.36 -14.30
N ASP A 57 3.31 8.84 -13.35
CA ASP A 57 4.60 8.23 -12.98
C ASP A 57 4.43 6.80 -12.44
N PHE A 58 3.31 6.54 -11.77
CA PHE A 58 2.95 5.20 -11.29
C PHE A 58 2.11 4.37 -12.27
N ASP A 59 1.90 4.87 -13.49
CA ASP A 59 1.14 4.22 -14.57
C ASP A 59 -0.27 3.77 -14.16
N VAL A 60 -0.97 4.63 -13.42
CA VAL A 60 -2.35 4.40 -12.95
C VAL A 60 -3.33 5.49 -13.39
N TYR A 61 -2.92 6.43 -14.23
CA TYR A 61 -3.77 7.50 -14.69
C TYR A 61 -4.70 7.05 -15.81
N ILE A 62 -6.00 7.36 -15.69
CA ILE A 62 -7.01 7.12 -16.71
C ILE A 62 -7.31 8.45 -17.41
N GLU A 63 -6.72 8.66 -18.57
CA GLU A 63 -6.85 9.94 -19.30
C GLU A 63 -8.30 10.30 -19.64
N ALA A 64 -9.11 9.30 -19.98
CA ALA A 64 -10.52 9.51 -20.34
C ALA A 64 -11.37 10.05 -19.17
N ASP A 65 -11.01 9.71 -17.95
CA ASP A 65 -11.76 10.05 -16.74
C ASP A 65 -11.11 11.20 -15.95
N GLY A 66 -9.84 11.50 -16.20
CA GLY A 66 -9.07 12.45 -15.40
C GLY A 66 -8.79 11.96 -13.97
N LEU A 67 -8.83 10.66 -13.75
CA LEU A 67 -8.72 10.00 -12.45
C LEU A 67 -7.61 8.97 -12.44
N ALA A 68 -7.24 8.52 -11.24
CA ALA A 68 -6.33 7.40 -11.06
C ALA A 68 -7.10 6.11 -10.75
N GLU A 69 -6.61 4.98 -11.26
CA GLU A 69 -7.01 3.65 -10.80
C GLU A 69 -6.67 3.42 -9.34
N ARG A 70 -7.18 2.32 -8.77
CA ARG A 70 -6.90 1.94 -7.37
C ARG A 70 -5.52 1.28 -7.25
N GLY A 71 -4.47 2.05 -7.49
CA GLY A 71 -3.09 1.64 -7.27
C GLY A 71 -2.73 1.62 -5.78
N THR A 72 -1.92 0.64 -5.38
CA THR A 72 -1.27 0.57 -4.07
C THR A 72 0.17 0.14 -4.28
N PHE A 73 1.11 0.86 -3.72
CA PHE A 73 2.54 0.65 -3.92
C PHE A 73 3.23 0.58 -2.56
N ILE A 74 4.06 -0.45 -2.35
CA ILE A 74 4.92 -0.59 -1.18
C ILE A 74 6.32 -0.18 -1.59
N ILE A 75 6.84 0.85 -0.93
CA ILE A 75 8.15 1.43 -1.22
C ILE A 75 9.05 1.17 -0.02
N ASN A 76 10.22 0.59 -0.25
CA ASN A 76 11.18 0.30 0.79
C ASN A 76 11.97 1.57 1.20
N PRO A 77 12.79 1.52 2.28
CA PRO A 77 13.59 2.66 2.74
C PRO A 77 14.60 3.20 1.70
N GLU A 78 14.95 2.40 0.69
CA GLU A 78 15.83 2.83 -0.42
C GLU A 78 15.07 3.55 -1.54
N GLY A 79 13.76 3.75 -1.41
CA GLY A 79 12.92 4.37 -2.43
C GLY A 79 12.54 3.45 -3.59
N LYS A 80 12.69 2.13 -3.44
CA LYS A 80 12.33 1.14 -4.48
C LYS A 80 10.95 0.58 -4.23
N ILE A 81 10.16 0.43 -5.29
CA ILE A 81 8.88 -0.30 -5.25
C ILE A 81 9.19 -1.79 -5.11
N VAL A 82 8.76 -2.40 -4.01
CA VAL A 82 8.95 -3.83 -3.71
C VAL A 82 7.70 -4.67 -3.94
N ALA A 83 6.53 -4.03 -3.92
CA ALA A 83 5.27 -4.65 -4.30
C ALA A 83 4.29 -3.58 -4.79
N TYR A 84 3.41 -3.97 -5.70
CA TYR A 84 2.31 -3.11 -6.11
C TYR A 84 1.08 -3.93 -6.46
N GLU A 85 -0.06 -3.26 -6.43
CA GLU A 85 -1.36 -3.82 -6.77
C GLU A 85 -2.19 -2.73 -7.45
N VAL A 86 -2.77 -3.05 -8.60
CA VAL A 86 -3.76 -2.18 -9.27
C VAL A 86 -5.06 -2.96 -9.38
N ILE A 87 -6.12 -2.41 -8.84
CA ILE A 87 -7.44 -3.06 -8.77
C ILE A 87 -8.47 -2.19 -9.47
N ALA A 88 -9.40 -2.82 -10.18
CA ALA A 88 -10.51 -2.15 -10.84
C ALA A 88 -11.29 -1.25 -9.87
N GLY A 89 -11.75 -0.10 -10.35
CA GLY A 89 -12.36 0.95 -9.54
C GLY A 89 -13.59 0.53 -8.72
N ASN A 90 -14.24 -0.57 -9.06
CA ASN A 90 -15.40 -1.13 -8.38
C ASN A 90 -15.06 -2.25 -7.38
N VAL A 91 -13.78 -2.59 -7.19
CA VAL A 91 -13.32 -3.60 -6.23
C VAL A 91 -12.65 -2.94 -5.02
N GLY A 92 -13.04 -3.35 -3.82
CA GLY A 92 -12.44 -2.86 -2.58
C GLY A 92 -11.05 -3.44 -2.33
N ARG A 93 -10.18 -2.68 -1.67
CA ARG A 93 -8.86 -3.13 -1.18
C ARG A 93 -8.96 -3.64 0.25
N ASN A 94 -8.04 -4.51 0.66
CA ASN A 94 -8.01 -5.12 1.99
C ASN A 94 -6.78 -4.60 2.77
N ALA A 95 -7.01 -3.87 3.86
CA ALA A 95 -5.94 -3.28 4.67
C ALA A 95 -5.18 -4.33 5.50
N ASP A 96 -5.80 -5.44 5.90
CA ASP A 96 -5.11 -6.53 6.61
C ASP A 96 -4.09 -7.22 5.70
N GLU A 97 -4.48 -7.48 4.44
CA GLU A 97 -3.56 -8.07 3.47
C GLU A 97 -2.44 -7.10 3.09
N LEU A 98 -2.74 -5.81 2.98
CA LEU A 98 -1.70 -4.80 2.76
C LEU A 98 -0.71 -4.75 3.93
N LEU A 99 -1.19 -4.76 5.17
CA LEU A 99 -0.35 -4.80 6.36
C LEU A 99 0.55 -6.04 6.36
N ARG A 100 -0.03 -7.22 6.06
CA ARG A 100 0.71 -8.47 5.95
C ARG A 100 1.83 -8.39 4.90
N ARG A 101 1.55 -7.81 3.73
CA ARG A 101 2.54 -7.63 2.65
C ARG A 101 3.66 -6.68 3.07
N VAL A 102 3.34 -5.58 3.76
CA VAL A 102 4.36 -4.66 4.30
C VAL A 102 5.25 -5.40 5.29
N GLN A 103 4.69 -6.14 6.24
CA GLN A 103 5.44 -6.92 7.22
C GLN A 103 6.35 -7.97 6.55
N ALA A 104 5.85 -8.68 5.55
CA ALA A 104 6.66 -9.63 4.79
C ALA A 104 7.79 -8.93 4.00
N SER A 105 7.52 -7.77 3.42
CA SER A 105 8.53 -6.97 2.71
C SER A 105 9.62 -6.46 3.65
N GLN A 106 9.26 -6.02 4.85
CA GLN A 106 10.22 -5.59 5.88
C GLN A 106 11.08 -6.76 6.35
N PHE A 107 10.45 -7.91 6.61
CA PHE A 107 11.17 -9.11 7.03
C PHE A 107 12.23 -9.51 6.00
N VAL A 108 11.86 -9.60 4.73
CA VAL A 108 12.80 -9.94 3.65
C VAL A 108 13.87 -8.86 3.44
N TYR A 109 13.54 -7.60 3.67
CA TYR A 109 14.53 -6.51 3.62
C TYR A 109 15.61 -6.65 4.70
N GLU A 110 15.24 -7.12 5.88
CA GLU A 110 16.16 -7.36 7.00
C GLU A 110 16.87 -8.73 6.91
N HIS A 111 16.24 -9.72 6.28
CA HIS A 111 16.68 -11.11 6.18
C HIS A 111 16.76 -11.55 4.71
N GLY A 112 17.70 -10.96 3.96
CA GLY A 112 17.79 -11.10 2.51
C GLY A 112 18.05 -12.50 1.96
N ASP A 113 18.38 -13.48 2.82
CA ASP A 113 18.57 -14.89 2.48
C ASP A 113 17.32 -15.76 2.77
N GLU A 114 16.25 -15.15 3.25
CA GLU A 114 15.01 -15.86 3.61
C GLU A 114 13.84 -15.46 2.69
N VAL A 115 12.89 -16.38 2.56
CA VAL A 115 11.66 -16.21 1.77
C VAL A 115 10.45 -16.39 2.66
N CYS A 116 9.55 -15.44 2.63
CA CYS A 116 8.23 -15.55 3.25
C CYS A 116 7.31 -16.36 2.33
N PRO A 117 6.81 -17.55 2.75
CA PRO A 117 5.84 -18.30 1.96
C PRO A 117 4.53 -17.53 1.74
N ALA A 118 3.69 -18.05 0.83
CA ALA A 118 2.34 -17.52 0.65
C ALA A 118 1.59 -17.49 1.98
N LYS A 119 0.87 -16.39 2.24
CA LYS A 119 0.11 -16.14 3.49
C LYS A 119 0.95 -15.98 4.76
N TRP A 120 2.27 -15.97 4.66
CA TRP A 120 3.16 -15.79 5.81
C TRP A 120 2.75 -14.59 6.67
N LYS A 121 2.87 -14.75 7.97
CA LYS A 121 2.68 -13.69 8.99
C LYS A 121 3.88 -13.65 9.92
N PRO A 122 4.13 -12.50 10.59
CA PRO A 122 5.19 -12.39 11.59
C PRO A 122 5.16 -13.51 12.62
N GLY A 123 6.31 -14.15 12.84
CA GLY A 123 6.47 -15.29 13.74
C GLY A 123 6.27 -16.67 13.11
N GLU A 124 5.80 -16.74 11.86
CA GLU A 124 5.72 -18.00 11.12
C GLU A 124 7.06 -18.37 10.49
N LYS A 125 7.20 -19.65 10.12
CA LYS A 125 8.42 -20.18 9.50
C LYS A 125 8.65 -19.57 8.12
N THR A 126 9.91 -19.29 7.83
CA THR A 126 10.43 -18.88 6.53
C THR A 126 11.14 -20.04 5.84
N LEU A 127 11.51 -19.84 4.60
CA LEU A 127 12.28 -20.80 3.81
C LEU A 127 13.63 -20.18 3.44
N LYS A 128 14.69 -20.98 3.49
CA LYS A 128 15.98 -20.62 2.90
C LYS A 128 16.10 -21.30 1.55
N PRO A 129 16.17 -20.54 0.43
CA PRO A 129 16.31 -21.13 -0.90
C PRO A 129 17.51 -22.07 -0.97
N SER A 130 17.28 -23.32 -1.34
CA SER A 130 18.32 -24.32 -1.53
C SER A 130 17.87 -25.36 -2.55
N LEU A 131 18.82 -26.16 -3.07
CA LEU A 131 18.49 -27.28 -3.95
C LEU A 131 17.65 -28.35 -3.26
N ASP A 132 17.73 -28.44 -1.92
CA ASP A 132 16.97 -29.41 -1.13
C ASP A 132 15.45 -29.11 -1.12
N LEU A 133 15.04 -27.89 -1.50
CA LEU A 133 13.64 -27.50 -1.63
C LEU A 133 13.02 -27.89 -2.98
N VAL A 134 13.81 -28.36 -3.95
CA VAL A 134 13.29 -28.75 -5.25
C VAL A 134 12.34 -29.94 -5.12
N GLY A 135 11.08 -29.74 -5.51
CA GLY A 135 10.02 -30.74 -5.37
C GLY A 135 9.41 -30.85 -3.96
N MET A 136 9.81 -29.97 -3.02
CA MET A 136 9.27 -29.92 -1.66
C MET A 136 8.22 -28.81 -1.47
N ILE A 137 8.16 -27.87 -2.41
CA ILE A 137 7.25 -26.71 -2.44
C ILE A 137 6.58 -26.57 -3.79
#